data_51ec94d52d93060a55eaf3519448a6de
#
_entry.id   51ec94d52d93060a55eaf3519448a6de
#
_cell.length_a   1.000
_cell.length_b   1.000
_cell.length_c   1.000
_cell.angle_alpha   90.00
_cell.angle_beta   90.00
_cell.angle_gamma   90.00
#
_symmetry.space_group_name_H-M   'P 1'
#
loop_
_entity.id
_entity.type
_entity.pdbx_description
1 polymer ?
#
loop_
_entity_poly.entity_id
_entity_poly.type
_entity_poly.pdbx_seq_one_letter_code
_entity_poly.pdbx_strand_id
1 'polypeptide(L)'
;MQYIKKSTKSVSKVVENIKAIAPNHEFGVLSTRNMQETLSNKGFDLQEECIVMDICNPKVAHTFLSEDLLLSSILPCTVSVFSQGGQTTVVANLLTELIPNINPDFMDLATKTQNTLENIINEAV
;
A
#
# COMPACT_ATOMS: atom_id res chain seq x y z
N MET A 1 11.29 1.53 7.55
CA MET A 1 10.42 0.69 8.41
C MET A 1 9.06 0.51 7.78
N GLN A 2 8.33 -0.45 8.25
CA GLN A 2 7.11 -0.87 7.58
C GLN A 2 6.00 -1.15 8.58
N TYR A 3 4.76 -0.97 8.12
CA TYR A 3 3.57 -1.40 8.84
C TYR A 3 3.20 -2.78 8.33
N ILE A 4 3.17 -3.76 9.22
CA ILE A 4 2.97 -5.17 8.86
C ILE A 4 1.80 -5.73 9.68
N LYS A 5 0.84 -6.37 8.99
CA LYS A 5 -0.26 -7.08 9.63
C LYS A 5 -0.45 -8.45 9.01
N LYS A 6 -0.82 -9.41 9.84
CA LYS A 6 -1.10 -10.77 9.41
C LYS A 6 -2.60 -11.03 9.39
N SER A 7 -3.03 -11.94 8.52
CA SER A 7 -4.43 -12.30 8.35
C SER A 7 -4.58 -13.82 8.19
N THR A 8 -5.69 -14.34 8.68
CA THR A 8 -6.08 -15.73 8.43
C THR A 8 -6.85 -15.88 7.12
N LYS A 9 -7.23 -14.77 6.49
CA LYS A 9 -7.93 -14.76 5.20
C LYS A 9 -6.93 -15.01 4.08
N SER A 10 -7.43 -15.46 2.91
CA SER A 10 -6.59 -15.64 1.73
C SER A 10 -6.06 -14.30 1.20
N VAL A 11 -4.98 -14.36 0.42
CA VAL A 11 -4.43 -13.17 -0.24
C VAL A 11 -5.50 -12.46 -1.07
N SER A 12 -6.24 -13.20 -1.90
CA SER A 12 -7.28 -12.61 -2.74
C SER A 12 -8.40 -11.99 -1.93
N LYS A 13 -8.76 -12.58 -0.78
CA LYS A 13 -9.81 -12.02 0.08
C LYS A 13 -9.36 -10.71 0.71
N VAL A 14 -8.14 -10.64 1.20
CA VAL A 14 -7.58 -9.40 1.77
C VAL A 14 -7.49 -8.31 0.71
N VAL A 15 -7.03 -8.64 -0.49
CA VAL A 15 -6.98 -7.70 -1.62
C VAL A 15 -8.37 -7.16 -1.94
N GLU A 16 -9.39 -8.03 -2.04
CA GLU A 16 -10.77 -7.61 -2.27
C GLU A 16 -11.27 -6.69 -1.17
N ASN A 17 -10.95 -7.02 0.09
CA ASN A 17 -11.36 -6.20 1.23
C ASN A 17 -10.73 -4.81 1.17
N ILE A 18 -9.45 -4.72 0.84
CA ILE A 18 -8.78 -3.42 0.69
C ILE A 18 -9.46 -2.59 -0.40
N LYS A 19 -9.75 -3.21 -1.55
CA LYS A 19 -10.43 -2.52 -2.66
C LYS A 19 -11.82 -2.01 -2.26
N ALA A 20 -12.53 -2.76 -1.43
CA ALA A 20 -13.87 -2.39 -0.98
C ALA A 20 -13.85 -1.33 0.13
N ILE A 21 -12.88 -1.39 1.03
CA ILE A 21 -12.78 -0.52 2.20
C ILE A 21 -12.15 0.83 1.87
N ALA A 22 -11.14 0.85 1.01
CA ALA A 22 -10.39 2.07 0.70
C ALA A 22 -11.28 3.26 0.30
N PRO A 23 -12.30 3.11 -0.56
CA PRO A 23 -13.16 4.24 -0.91
C PRO A 23 -13.91 4.86 0.26
N ASN A 24 -14.19 4.10 1.32
CA ASN A 24 -14.83 4.63 2.53
C ASN A 24 -13.93 5.61 3.28
N HIS A 25 -12.64 5.59 2.97
CA HIS A 25 -11.62 6.47 3.55
C HIS A 25 -11.04 7.43 2.51
N GLU A 26 -11.74 7.63 1.40
CA GLU A 26 -11.33 8.50 0.29
C GLU A 26 -10.06 8.03 -0.44
N PHE A 27 -9.69 6.76 -0.27
CA PHE A 27 -8.62 6.13 -1.03
C PHE A 27 -9.18 5.28 -2.15
N GLY A 28 -8.39 5.09 -3.20
CA GLY A 28 -8.72 4.16 -4.29
C GLY A 28 -7.50 3.32 -4.65
N VAL A 29 -7.75 2.10 -5.09
CA VAL A 29 -6.69 1.24 -5.62
C VAL A 29 -6.54 1.57 -7.10
N LEU A 30 -5.40 2.15 -7.48
CA LEU A 30 -5.12 2.59 -8.84
C LEU A 30 -4.65 1.45 -9.73
N SER A 31 -3.87 0.52 -9.17
CA SER A 31 -3.36 -0.62 -9.91
C SER A 31 -3.14 -1.79 -8.97
N THR A 32 -3.21 -2.99 -9.55
CA THR A 32 -2.95 -4.24 -8.85
C THR A 32 -2.04 -5.08 -9.73
N ARG A 33 -0.90 -5.49 -9.20
CA ARG A 33 0.08 -6.31 -9.94
C ARG A 33 0.27 -7.64 -9.22
N ASN A 34 0.04 -8.71 -9.95
CA ASN A 34 0.32 -10.06 -9.46
C ASN A 34 1.78 -10.40 -9.80
N MET A 35 2.67 -10.31 -8.82
CA MET A 35 4.10 -10.51 -9.05
C MET A 35 4.43 -11.96 -9.36
N GLN A 36 3.71 -12.92 -8.77
CA GLN A 36 3.90 -14.33 -9.09
C GLN A 36 3.65 -14.59 -10.59
N GLU A 37 2.55 -14.06 -11.11
CA GLU A 37 2.18 -14.18 -12.52
C GLU A 37 3.15 -13.43 -13.43
N THR A 38 3.49 -12.19 -13.07
CA THR A 38 4.43 -11.36 -13.83
C THR A 38 5.78 -12.05 -14.00
N LEU A 39 6.30 -12.62 -12.91
CA LEU A 39 7.58 -13.29 -12.93
C LEU A 39 7.50 -14.64 -13.68
N SER A 40 6.38 -15.36 -13.52
CA SER A 40 6.16 -16.61 -14.25
C SER A 40 6.18 -16.38 -15.76
N ASN A 41 5.57 -15.30 -16.23
CA ASN A 41 5.56 -14.93 -17.65
C ASN A 41 6.95 -14.60 -18.19
N LYS A 42 7.91 -14.32 -17.31
CA LYS A 42 9.31 -14.04 -17.66
C LYS A 42 10.22 -15.24 -17.44
N GLY A 43 9.64 -16.39 -17.08
CA GLY A 43 10.40 -17.63 -16.87
C GLY A 43 10.95 -17.81 -15.45
N PHE A 44 10.46 -17.05 -14.48
CA PHE A 44 10.92 -17.14 -13.09
C PHE A 44 9.77 -17.57 -12.17
N ASP A 45 10.02 -18.56 -11.33
CA ASP A 45 9.01 -19.06 -10.38
C ASP A 45 9.13 -18.38 -9.03
N LEU A 46 8.05 -17.73 -8.63
CA LEU A 46 7.88 -17.26 -7.26
C LEU A 46 6.87 -18.20 -6.58
N GLN A 47 7.29 -18.86 -5.50
CA GLN A 47 6.47 -19.92 -4.88
C GLN A 47 5.25 -19.37 -4.14
N GLU A 48 5.35 -18.16 -3.61
CA GLU A 48 4.28 -17.55 -2.84
C GLU A 48 3.48 -16.58 -3.69
N GLU A 49 2.20 -16.40 -3.34
CA GLU A 49 1.38 -15.34 -3.92
C GLU A 49 1.90 -13.99 -3.46
N CYS A 50 1.92 -13.02 -4.34
CA CYS A 50 2.35 -11.66 -4.01
C CYS A 50 1.63 -10.66 -4.90
N ILE A 51 0.75 -9.88 -4.29
CA ILE A 51 -0.03 -8.85 -4.98
C ILE A 51 0.45 -7.49 -4.49
N VAL A 52 0.90 -6.64 -5.42
CA VAL A 52 1.35 -5.29 -5.11
C VAL A 52 0.30 -4.30 -5.62
N MET A 53 -0.20 -3.47 -4.73
CA MET A 53 -1.23 -2.47 -5.07
C MET A 53 -0.68 -1.06 -4.90
N ASP A 54 -1.02 -0.20 -5.85
CA ASP A 54 -0.86 1.25 -5.70
C ASP A 54 -2.18 1.81 -5.18
N ILE A 55 -2.15 2.44 -4.01
CA ILE A 55 -3.32 3.00 -3.36
C ILE A 55 -3.12 4.49 -3.17
N CYS A 56 -4.15 5.28 -3.46
CA CYS A 56 -4.01 6.72 -3.48
C CYS A 56 -5.26 7.42 -2.93
N ASN A 57 -5.02 8.45 -2.14
CA ASN A 57 -6.02 9.47 -1.84
C ASN A 57 -5.71 10.65 -2.77
N PRO A 58 -6.52 10.89 -3.83
CA PRO A 58 -6.18 11.92 -4.83
C PRO A 58 -6.03 13.32 -4.26
N LYS A 59 -6.84 13.67 -3.29
CA LYS A 59 -6.78 14.99 -2.64
C LYS A 59 -5.46 15.18 -1.90
N VAL A 60 -5.04 14.16 -1.16
CA VAL A 60 -3.77 14.18 -0.42
C VAL A 60 -2.59 14.19 -1.38
N ALA A 61 -2.62 13.35 -2.40
CA ALA A 61 -1.56 13.30 -3.41
C ALA A 61 -1.43 14.65 -4.12
N HIS A 62 -2.54 15.29 -4.45
CA HIS A 62 -2.53 16.62 -5.07
C HIS A 62 -1.87 17.65 -4.15
N THR A 63 -2.15 17.62 -2.86
CA THR A 63 -1.54 18.54 -1.89
C THR A 63 -0.02 18.35 -1.83
N PHE A 64 0.44 17.10 -1.70
CA PHE A 64 1.87 16.81 -1.66
C PHE A 64 2.59 17.23 -2.95
N LEU A 65 2.07 16.82 -4.08
CA LEU A 65 2.73 17.03 -5.38
C LEU A 65 2.67 18.48 -5.84
N SER A 66 1.65 19.23 -5.43
CA SER A 66 1.56 20.66 -5.73
C SER A 66 2.66 21.47 -5.02
N GLU A 67 3.10 20.97 -3.86
CA GLU A 67 4.16 21.62 -3.09
C GLU A 67 5.56 21.13 -3.48
N ASP A 68 5.70 19.83 -3.72
CA ASP A 68 7.01 19.24 -3.99
C ASP A 68 6.90 18.01 -4.89
N LEU A 69 7.26 18.17 -6.15
CA LEU A 69 7.22 17.08 -7.13
C LEU A 69 8.25 15.97 -6.84
N LEU A 70 9.25 16.22 -6.00
CA LEU A 70 10.19 15.17 -5.59
C LEU A 70 9.47 14.05 -4.82
N LEU A 71 8.33 14.35 -4.20
CA LEU A 71 7.51 13.36 -3.51
C LEU A 71 6.87 12.35 -4.45
N SER A 72 6.88 12.61 -5.76
CA SER A 72 6.35 11.66 -6.75
C SER A 72 7.10 10.32 -6.76
N SER A 73 8.31 10.27 -6.24
CA SER A 73 9.08 9.02 -6.16
C SER A 73 8.52 8.03 -5.14
N ILE A 74 7.69 8.50 -4.20
CA ILE A 74 7.12 7.66 -3.14
C ILE A 74 5.58 7.69 -3.12
N LEU A 75 4.97 8.32 -4.10
CA LEU A 75 3.51 8.38 -4.29
C LEU A 75 3.17 7.81 -5.67
N PRO A 76 2.08 7.05 -5.82
CA PRO A 76 1.10 6.65 -4.80
C PRO A 76 1.69 5.69 -3.76
N CYS A 77 0.94 5.45 -2.67
CA CYS A 77 1.36 4.53 -1.62
C CYS A 77 1.31 3.09 -2.12
N THR A 78 2.29 2.30 -1.76
CA THR A 78 2.35 0.88 -2.12
C THR A 78 1.92 0.02 -0.92
N VAL A 79 0.99 -0.89 -1.17
CA VAL A 79 0.56 -1.91 -0.22
C VAL A 79 0.71 -3.27 -0.88
N SER A 80 1.44 -4.18 -0.24
CA SER A 80 1.61 -5.54 -0.73
C SER A 80 0.88 -6.53 0.15
N VAL A 81 0.27 -7.54 -0.48
CA VAL A 81 -0.36 -8.66 0.21
C VAL A 81 0.26 -9.94 -0.33
N PHE A 82 0.82 -10.74 0.54
CA PHE A 82 1.50 -11.96 0.12
C PHE A 82 1.23 -13.13 1.06
N SER A 83 1.42 -14.34 0.55
CA SER A 83 1.40 -15.56 1.36
C SER A 83 2.82 -15.94 1.77
N GLN A 84 2.96 -16.46 2.98
CA GLN A 84 4.23 -17.00 3.43
C GLN A 84 3.96 -18.05 4.51
N GLY A 85 4.39 -19.29 4.27
CA GLY A 85 4.18 -20.36 5.23
C GLY A 85 2.70 -20.64 5.54
N GLY A 86 1.82 -20.50 4.55
CA GLY A 86 0.38 -20.72 4.72
C GLY A 86 -0.35 -19.56 5.38
N GLN A 87 0.31 -18.44 5.60
CA GLN A 87 -0.27 -17.27 6.25
C GLN A 87 -0.23 -16.06 5.29
N THR A 88 -1.24 -15.20 5.39
CA THR A 88 -1.30 -13.96 4.60
C THR A 88 -0.72 -12.81 5.42
N THR A 89 0.11 -12.00 4.77
CA THR A 89 0.73 -10.80 5.35
C THR A 89 0.43 -9.60 4.48
N VAL A 90 0.11 -8.48 5.11
CA VAL A 90 -0.03 -7.19 4.47
C VAL A 90 1.11 -6.29 4.94
N VAL A 91 1.75 -5.60 4.01
CA VAL A 91 2.84 -4.68 4.33
C VAL A 91 2.69 -3.38 3.56
N ALA A 92 2.94 -2.27 4.24
CA ALA A 92 3.03 -0.94 3.66
C ALA A 92 4.23 -0.21 4.24
N ASN A 93 4.88 0.62 3.42
CA ASN A 93 5.95 1.48 3.91
C ASN A 93 5.34 2.61 4.75
N LEU A 94 6.10 3.09 5.73
CA LEU A 94 5.64 4.20 6.58
C LEU A 94 5.86 5.54 5.88
N LEU A 95 4.78 6.23 5.56
CA LEU A 95 4.83 7.57 4.98
C LEU A 95 5.50 8.56 5.94
N THR A 96 5.33 8.35 7.24
CA THR A 96 5.95 9.16 8.29
C THR A 96 7.46 9.07 8.31
N GLU A 97 8.03 8.08 7.64
CA GLU A 97 9.48 7.98 7.45
C GLU A 97 9.90 8.43 6.05
N LEU A 98 9.15 8.02 5.02
CA LEU A 98 9.51 8.32 3.64
C LEU A 98 9.38 9.81 3.30
N ILE A 99 8.28 10.43 3.71
CA ILE A 99 8.00 11.83 3.34
C ILE A 99 8.99 12.80 3.98
N PRO A 100 9.28 12.72 5.31
CA PRO A 100 10.24 13.65 5.92
C PRO A 100 11.66 13.54 5.37
N ASN A 101 12.04 12.39 4.83
CA ASN A 101 13.36 12.22 4.21
C ASN A 101 13.50 13.05 2.93
N ILE A 102 12.40 13.39 2.29
CA ILE A 102 12.38 14.23 1.08
C ILE A 102 11.98 15.64 1.44
N ASN A 103 10.93 15.80 2.25
CA ASN A 103 10.44 17.11 2.66
C ASN A 103 9.87 17.05 4.08
N PRO A 104 10.62 17.55 5.09
CA PRO A 104 10.21 17.48 6.50
C PRO A 104 9.02 18.37 6.85
N ASP A 105 8.61 19.28 5.97
CA ASP A 105 7.52 20.22 6.24
C ASP A 105 6.14 19.57 6.19
N PHE A 106 6.05 18.28 5.74
CA PHE A 106 4.78 17.58 5.55
C PHE A 106 4.50 16.49 6.59
N MET A 107 5.12 16.56 7.75
CA MET A 107 4.97 15.51 8.76
C MET A 107 3.53 15.35 9.26
N ASP A 108 2.79 16.43 9.45
CA ASP A 108 1.41 16.36 9.92
C ASP A 108 0.50 15.66 8.92
N LEU A 109 0.61 16.01 7.65
CA LEU A 109 -0.18 15.38 6.59
C LEU A 109 0.24 13.92 6.40
N ALA A 110 1.53 13.64 6.47
CA ALA A 110 2.06 12.27 6.41
C ALA A 110 1.48 11.41 7.54
N THR A 111 1.43 11.93 8.75
CA THR A 111 0.89 11.23 9.92
C THR A 111 -0.60 10.92 9.75
N LYS A 112 -1.40 11.88 9.32
CA LYS A 112 -2.83 11.68 9.06
C LYS A 112 -3.07 10.63 7.98
N THR A 113 -2.32 10.72 6.90
CA THR A 113 -2.44 9.80 5.77
C THR A 113 -2.03 8.38 6.18
N GLN A 114 -0.94 8.26 6.92
CA GLN A 114 -0.48 6.98 7.46
C GLN A 114 -1.53 6.35 8.37
N ASN A 115 -2.11 7.11 9.28
CA ASN A 115 -3.14 6.60 10.19
C ASN A 115 -4.35 6.06 9.42
N THR A 116 -4.79 6.77 8.39
CA THR A 116 -5.90 6.32 7.56
C THR A 116 -5.57 5.05 6.81
N LEU A 117 -4.36 4.96 6.24
CA LEU A 117 -3.91 3.76 5.54
C LEU A 117 -3.85 2.56 6.48
N GLU A 118 -3.35 2.74 7.70
CA GLU A 118 -3.32 1.69 8.72
C GLU A 118 -4.73 1.22 9.08
N ASN A 119 -5.68 2.14 9.19
CA ASN A 119 -7.08 1.79 9.47
C ASN A 119 -7.68 0.95 8.34
N ILE A 120 -7.40 1.29 7.08
CA ILE A 120 -7.83 0.49 5.93
C ILE A 120 -7.29 -0.93 6.03
N ILE A 121 -6.00 -1.07 6.30
CA ILE A 121 -5.35 -2.37 6.44
C ILE A 121 -5.95 -3.16 7.61
N ASN A 122 -6.13 -2.53 8.76
CA ASN A 122 -6.68 -3.16 9.96
C ASN A 122 -8.11 -3.68 9.73
N GLU A 123 -8.91 -2.94 8.99
CA GLU A 123 -10.27 -3.37 8.64
C GLU A 123 -10.28 -4.53 7.63
N ALA A 124 -9.26 -4.62 6.78
CA ALA A 124 -9.18 -5.62 5.71
C ALA A 124 -8.70 -6.99 6.18
N VAL A 125 -7.86 -7.04 7.19
CA VAL A 125 -7.30 -8.30 7.70
C VAL A 125 -8.25 -8.96 8.68
#